data_323684e746ad18d536290804271fdc75
#
_entry.id   323684e746ad18d536290804271fdc75
#
_cell.length_a   1.000
_cell.length_b   1.000
_cell.length_c   1.000
_cell.angle_alpha   90.00
_cell.angle_beta   90.00
_cell.angle_gamma   90.00
#
_symmetry.space_group_name_H-M   'P 1'
#
loop_
_entity.id
_entity.type
_entity.pdbx_description
1 polymer ?
#
loop_
_entity_poly.entity_id
_entity_poly.type
_entity_poly.pdbx_seq_one_letter_code
_entity_poly.pdbx_strand_id
1 'polypeptide(L)'
;NVLDIYMDCPSRERAGWLFDSYYTAKAEYGLTDKSVVEKAFLENYIKGGNLKNHIGMVSMCYPADVFSGSFVPQWSLWYIYEIYEYVTERHGEIEKEMFRTQVCGIFDYFKDFENEYELLERLDGWNFVEWSKLNDRVFDVSWPTNMLYAAALDRAAELFGISDYAEKSKRLKQTICDMAYNGVIFADRAVRNKNGELVTTDEVSQTAQYYALKFKTVPEGDERFERLKDIILKDRESEFERFGEVEPADVLPGMYIKMELLLKWGAYDRLKQEIKRYFLCMARQTSTLWERKNGKCSLDHGFASYICVLIKRICGE
;
A
#
# COMPACT_ATOMS: atom_id res chain seq x y z
N ASN A 1 12.76 -6.39 -16.01
CA ASN A 1 12.31 -6.84 -14.69
C ASN A 1 11.07 -7.76 -14.76
N VAL A 2 10.38 -7.80 -15.88
CA VAL A 2 9.21 -8.65 -16.11
C VAL A 2 9.52 -9.66 -17.19
N LEU A 3 9.74 -10.92 -16.80
CA LEU A 3 9.94 -12.05 -17.70
C LEU A 3 8.92 -13.14 -17.34
N ASP A 4 9.35 -14.13 -16.54
CA ASP A 4 8.49 -15.20 -16.04
C ASP A 4 7.89 -14.90 -14.66
N ILE A 5 8.46 -13.91 -13.97
CA ILE A 5 8.03 -13.40 -12.66
C ILE A 5 8.16 -11.87 -12.64
N TYR A 6 7.50 -11.25 -11.67
CA TYR A 6 7.77 -9.87 -11.31
C TYR A 6 9.05 -9.81 -10.47
N MET A 7 10.13 -9.37 -11.09
CA MET A 7 11.40 -9.18 -10.44
C MET A 7 11.54 -7.72 -10.00
N ASP A 8 11.88 -7.48 -8.74
CA ASP A 8 12.06 -6.14 -8.19
C ASP A 8 13.12 -5.33 -8.95
N CYS A 9 14.33 -5.89 -9.08
CA CYS A 9 15.44 -5.24 -9.77
C CYS A 9 16.36 -6.27 -10.44
N PRO A 10 17.08 -5.89 -11.53
CA PRO A 10 17.90 -6.84 -12.29
C PRO A 10 19.27 -7.10 -11.68
N SER A 11 19.74 -6.27 -10.76
CA SER A 11 21.15 -6.23 -10.35
C SER A 11 21.43 -6.61 -8.90
N ARG A 12 20.46 -6.51 -8.00
CA ARG A 12 20.67 -6.74 -6.56
C ARG A 12 19.98 -8.02 -6.08
N GLU A 13 18.68 -7.95 -5.81
CA GLU A 13 17.92 -9.03 -5.19
C GLU A 13 17.36 -10.01 -6.20
N ARG A 14 16.87 -9.53 -7.33
CA ARG A 14 16.29 -10.33 -8.43
C ARG A 14 15.21 -11.29 -7.94
N ALA A 15 14.30 -10.80 -7.13
CA ALA A 15 13.33 -11.59 -6.40
C ALA A 15 11.90 -11.10 -6.62
N GLY A 16 10.92 -11.99 -6.42
CA GLY A 16 9.50 -11.69 -6.54
C GLY A 16 8.94 -11.04 -5.28
N TRP A 17 9.30 -9.79 -5.03
CA TRP A 17 8.81 -9.03 -3.89
C TRP A 17 7.31 -8.79 -3.97
N LEU A 18 6.60 -9.15 -2.90
CA LEU A 18 5.15 -9.25 -2.88
C LEU A 18 4.44 -7.92 -3.18
N PHE A 19 4.88 -6.83 -2.55
CA PHE A 19 4.22 -5.55 -2.78
C PHE A 19 4.67 -4.84 -4.06
N ASP A 20 5.89 -5.08 -4.50
CA ASP A 20 6.40 -4.58 -5.80
C ASP A 20 5.56 -5.06 -6.96
N SER A 21 5.01 -6.29 -6.86
CA SER A 21 4.12 -6.88 -7.85
C SER A 21 2.88 -6.04 -8.09
N TYR A 22 2.27 -5.44 -7.06
CA TYR A 22 1.05 -4.67 -7.17
C TYR A 22 1.13 -3.54 -8.22
N TYR A 23 2.19 -2.72 -8.17
CA TYR A 23 2.37 -1.65 -9.15
C TYR A 23 2.97 -2.16 -10.47
N THR A 24 3.76 -3.23 -10.44
CA THR A 24 4.27 -3.88 -11.64
C THR A 24 3.13 -4.52 -12.45
N ALA A 25 2.15 -5.14 -11.80
CA ALA A 25 0.94 -5.67 -12.43
C ALA A 25 0.09 -4.57 -13.09
N LYS A 26 -0.07 -3.44 -12.39
CA LYS A 26 -0.74 -2.26 -12.97
C LYS A 26 0.00 -1.74 -14.19
N ALA A 27 1.34 -1.81 -14.20
CA ALA A 27 2.14 -1.42 -15.36
C ALA A 27 1.98 -2.43 -16.50
N GLU A 28 2.05 -3.74 -16.25
CA GLU A 28 1.82 -4.78 -17.26
C GLU A 28 0.47 -4.56 -17.94
N TYR A 29 -0.60 -4.51 -17.17
CA TYR A 29 -1.96 -4.35 -17.72
C TYR A 29 -2.13 -3.02 -18.44
N GLY A 30 -1.72 -1.91 -17.85
CA GLY A 30 -1.89 -0.58 -18.42
C GLY A 30 -1.10 -0.32 -19.70
N LEU A 31 -0.02 -1.07 -19.94
CA LEU A 31 0.82 -0.94 -21.14
C LEU A 31 0.51 -1.99 -22.21
N THR A 32 -0.01 -3.16 -21.83
CA THR A 32 -0.15 -4.30 -22.74
C THR A 32 -1.58 -4.82 -22.90
N ASP A 33 -2.52 -4.37 -22.07
CA ASP A 33 -3.87 -4.94 -21.92
C ASP A 33 -3.86 -6.44 -21.55
N LYS A 34 -2.81 -6.89 -20.85
CA LYS A 34 -2.63 -8.30 -20.45
C LYS A 34 -2.18 -8.38 -19.01
N SER A 35 -2.49 -9.50 -18.35
CA SER A 35 -2.09 -9.85 -16.98
C SER A 35 -1.45 -11.24 -16.95
N VAL A 36 -0.57 -11.53 -17.90
CA VAL A 36 0.02 -12.88 -18.07
C VAL A 36 1.01 -13.19 -16.97
N VAL A 37 1.88 -12.25 -16.67
CA VAL A 37 2.90 -12.42 -15.61
C VAL A 37 2.27 -12.27 -14.24
N GLU A 38 1.28 -11.37 -14.08
CA GLU A 38 0.49 -11.27 -12.84
C GLU A 38 -0.19 -12.60 -12.51
N LYS A 39 -0.82 -13.24 -13.52
CA LYS A 39 -1.41 -14.58 -13.34
C LYS A 39 -0.39 -15.58 -12.81
N ALA A 40 0.76 -15.68 -13.45
CA ALA A 40 1.82 -16.60 -13.03
C ALA A 40 2.34 -16.29 -11.62
N PHE A 41 2.49 -15.01 -11.28
CA PHE A 41 2.87 -14.55 -9.96
C PHE A 41 1.86 -14.98 -8.89
N LEU A 42 0.59 -14.70 -9.10
CA LEU A 42 -0.48 -15.08 -8.16
C LEU A 42 -0.62 -16.60 -8.01
N GLU A 43 -0.51 -17.37 -9.10
CA GLU A 43 -0.50 -18.82 -9.05
C GLU A 43 0.69 -19.37 -8.24
N ASN A 44 1.85 -18.77 -8.34
CA ASN A 44 3.01 -19.14 -7.54
C ASN A 44 2.74 -18.92 -6.05
N TYR A 45 2.14 -17.79 -5.67
CA TYR A 45 1.78 -17.51 -4.28
C TYR A 45 0.72 -18.47 -3.75
N ILE A 46 -0.28 -18.85 -4.54
CA ILE A 46 -1.25 -19.90 -4.16
C ILE A 46 -0.56 -21.24 -3.88
N LYS A 47 0.40 -21.63 -4.74
CA LYS A 47 1.06 -22.94 -4.68
C LYS A 47 2.17 -23.03 -3.63
N GLY A 48 2.92 -21.96 -3.41
CA GLY A 48 4.15 -22.01 -2.62
C GLY A 48 4.49 -20.78 -1.77
N GLY A 49 3.72 -19.70 -1.86
CA GLY A 49 3.99 -18.46 -1.13
C GLY A 49 3.64 -18.47 0.36
N ASN A 50 2.97 -19.51 0.86
CA ASN A 50 2.57 -19.61 2.26
C ASN A 50 3.76 -19.92 3.18
N LEU A 51 3.82 -19.27 4.34
CA LEU A 51 4.83 -19.53 5.36
C LEU A 51 4.44 -20.73 6.23
N LYS A 52 5.41 -21.65 6.44
CA LYS A 52 5.19 -22.84 7.29
C LYS A 52 5.18 -22.50 8.78
N ASN A 53 5.99 -21.52 9.20
CA ASN A 53 6.17 -21.15 10.60
C ASN A 53 5.19 -20.08 11.09
N HIS A 54 4.49 -19.44 10.15
CA HIS A 54 3.49 -18.39 10.42
C HIS A 54 2.23 -18.73 9.61
N ILE A 55 1.46 -19.71 10.11
CA ILE A 55 0.26 -20.22 9.44
C ILE A 55 -0.69 -19.04 9.14
N GLY A 56 -1.08 -18.93 7.89
CA GLY A 56 -1.91 -17.83 7.39
C GLY A 56 -1.13 -16.71 6.70
N MET A 57 0.15 -16.48 7.05
CA MET A 57 0.95 -15.46 6.39
C MET A 57 1.57 -15.96 5.08
N VAL A 58 1.78 -14.99 4.17
CA VAL A 58 2.51 -15.21 2.91
C VAL A 58 3.90 -14.61 2.99
N SER A 59 4.84 -15.21 2.25
CA SER A 59 6.22 -14.73 2.17
C SER A 59 6.28 -13.31 1.61
N MET A 60 7.16 -12.47 2.13
CA MET A 60 7.39 -11.15 1.57
C MET A 60 8.01 -11.21 0.17
N CYS A 61 8.60 -12.35 -0.19
CA CYS A 61 9.30 -12.55 -1.45
C CYS A 61 9.16 -13.99 -1.92
N TYR A 62 8.61 -14.22 -3.13
CA TYR A 62 8.47 -15.54 -3.71
C TYR A 62 8.38 -15.47 -5.26
N PRO A 63 9.17 -16.25 -6.01
CA PRO A 63 10.26 -17.09 -5.51
C PRO A 63 11.46 -16.24 -5.03
N ALA A 64 12.16 -16.72 -3.99
CA ALA A 64 13.40 -16.14 -3.51
C ALA A 64 14.16 -17.12 -2.62
N ASP A 65 15.49 -17.10 -2.71
CA ASP A 65 16.37 -17.95 -1.92
C ASP A 65 16.76 -17.33 -0.56
N VAL A 66 16.84 -15.99 -0.51
CA VAL A 66 17.52 -15.25 0.58
C VAL A 66 16.60 -14.95 1.75
N PHE A 67 15.29 -14.80 1.52
CA PHE A 67 14.32 -14.33 2.52
C PHE A 67 13.33 -15.40 2.96
N SER A 68 13.71 -16.65 2.86
CA SER A 68 12.86 -17.79 3.24
C SER A 68 12.40 -17.68 4.69
N GLY A 69 11.08 -17.67 4.90
CA GLY A 69 10.46 -17.58 6.22
C GLY A 69 10.26 -16.15 6.75
N SER A 70 10.72 -15.13 6.04
CA SER A 70 10.47 -13.73 6.42
C SER A 70 9.21 -13.18 5.77
N PHE A 71 8.55 -12.24 6.44
CA PHE A 71 7.35 -11.60 5.93
C PHE A 71 7.22 -10.14 6.38
N VAL A 72 6.46 -9.38 5.61
CA VAL A 72 6.01 -8.02 5.91
C VAL A 72 4.48 -8.08 6.04
N PRO A 73 3.91 -7.96 7.24
CA PRO A 73 2.46 -8.15 7.43
C PRO A 73 1.63 -7.19 6.58
N GLN A 74 2.06 -5.94 6.40
CA GLN A 74 1.40 -4.97 5.53
C GLN A 74 1.35 -5.43 4.06
N TRP A 75 2.34 -6.17 3.61
CA TRP A 75 2.38 -6.67 2.23
C TRP A 75 1.39 -7.82 1.99
N SER A 76 1.11 -8.63 3.02
CA SER A 76 0.02 -9.60 2.95
C SER A 76 -1.35 -8.93 2.77
N LEU A 77 -1.54 -7.73 3.35
CA LEU A 77 -2.76 -6.93 3.12
C LEU A 77 -2.80 -6.32 1.70
N TRP A 78 -1.66 -5.84 1.18
CA TRP A 78 -1.55 -5.38 -0.20
C TRP A 78 -1.78 -6.50 -1.21
N TYR A 79 -1.36 -7.73 -0.90
CA TYR A 79 -1.64 -8.91 -1.72
C TYR A 79 -3.15 -9.16 -1.87
N ILE A 80 -3.93 -8.98 -0.81
CA ILE A 80 -5.40 -9.05 -0.90
C ILE A 80 -5.93 -7.96 -1.85
N TYR A 81 -5.33 -6.78 -1.82
CA TYR A 81 -5.67 -5.69 -2.72
C TYR A 81 -5.34 -6.02 -4.19
N GLU A 82 -4.19 -6.63 -4.44
CA GLU A 82 -3.77 -7.09 -5.78
C GLU A 82 -4.72 -8.15 -6.32
N ILE A 83 -5.06 -9.16 -5.51
CA ILE A 83 -6.05 -10.19 -5.88
C ILE A 83 -7.39 -9.54 -6.26
N TYR A 84 -7.86 -8.59 -5.44
CA TYR A 84 -9.11 -7.90 -5.73
C TYR A 84 -9.07 -7.20 -7.09
N GLU A 85 -8.06 -6.39 -7.35
CA GLU A 85 -7.93 -5.67 -8.62
C GLU A 85 -7.68 -6.62 -9.81
N TYR A 86 -6.92 -7.71 -9.61
CA TYR A 86 -6.73 -8.75 -10.63
C TYR A 86 -8.06 -9.36 -11.08
N VAL A 87 -8.89 -9.73 -10.12
CA VAL A 87 -10.19 -10.37 -10.42
C VAL A 87 -11.21 -9.38 -10.99
N THR A 88 -11.27 -8.15 -10.45
CA THR A 88 -12.37 -7.22 -10.75
C THR A 88 -12.04 -6.18 -11.83
N GLU A 89 -10.78 -5.76 -11.91
CA GLU A 89 -10.38 -4.64 -12.77
C GLU A 89 -9.51 -5.09 -13.96
N ARG A 90 -8.69 -6.14 -13.77
CA ARG A 90 -7.79 -6.65 -14.81
C ARG A 90 -8.29 -7.93 -15.47
N HIS A 91 -9.55 -8.32 -15.19
CA HIS A 91 -10.21 -9.48 -15.80
C HIS A 91 -9.41 -10.78 -15.69
N GLY A 92 -8.87 -11.02 -14.49
CA GLY A 92 -8.03 -12.18 -14.22
C GLY A 92 -8.73 -13.52 -14.49
N GLU A 93 -7.98 -14.47 -15.03
CA GLU A 93 -8.49 -15.80 -15.41
C GLU A 93 -8.52 -16.79 -14.23
N ILE A 94 -7.90 -16.45 -13.07
CA ILE A 94 -7.92 -17.32 -11.90
C ILE A 94 -9.26 -17.16 -11.19
N GLU A 95 -9.92 -18.28 -10.94
CA GLU A 95 -11.16 -18.31 -10.18
C GLU A 95 -10.94 -17.73 -8.77
N LYS A 96 -11.73 -16.74 -8.38
CA LYS A 96 -11.58 -16.03 -7.11
C LYS A 96 -11.59 -16.97 -5.89
N GLU A 97 -12.31 -18.08 -5.95
CA GLU A 97 -12.39 -19.04 -4.87
C GLU A 97 -11.06 -19.73 -4.56
N MET A 98 -10.12 -19.77 -5.51
CA MET A 98 -8.77 -20.32 -5.28
C MET A 98 -7.98 -19.50 -4.25
N PHE A 99 -8.30 -18.21 -4.12
CA PHE A 99 -7.65 -17.32 -3.14
C PHE A 99 -8.32 -17.35 -1.76
N ARG A 100 -9.56 -17.84 -1.65
CA ARG A 100 -10.37 -17.74 -0.41
C ARG A 100 -9.64 -18.26 0.81
N THR A 101 -9.10 -19.47 0.75
CA THR A 101 -8.42 -20.10 1.90
C THR A 101 -7.21 -19.29 2.35
N GLN A 102 -6.43 -18.79 1.41
CA GLN A 102 -5.24 -17.98 1.71
C GLN A 102 -5.61 -16.63 2.30
N VAL A 103 -6.58 -15.93 1.71
CA VAL A 103 -7.06 -14.63 2.20
C VAL A 103 -7.70 -14.76 3.60
N CYS A 104 -8.54 -15.77 3.83
CA CYS A 104 -9.09 -16.01 5.16
C CYS A 104 -7.99 -16.36 6.17
N GLY A 105 -7.00 -17.15 5.77
CA GLY A 105 -5.84 -17.49 6.62
C GLY A 105 -5.02 -16.25 7.04
N ILE A 106 -4.85 -15.27 6.14
CA ILE A 106 -4.21 -13.99 6.47
C ILE A 106 -5.00 -13.26 7.57
N PHE A 107 -6.32 -13.16 7.46
CA PHE A 107 -7.13 -12.50 8.50
C PHE A 107 -7.19 -13.31 9.79
N ASP A 108 -7.19 -14.64 9.73
CA ASP A 108 -7.14 -15.48 10.94
C ASP A 108 -5.82 -15.26 11.70
N TYR A 109 -4.70 -15.12 10.99
CA TYR A 109 -3.42 -14.76 11.61
C TYR A 109 -3.48 -13.40 12.31
N PHE A 110 -4.07 -12.40 11.70
CA PHE A 110 -4.16 -11.07 12.28
C PHE A 110 -5.03 -10.97 13.54
N LYS A 111 -5.98 -11.88 13.74
CA LYS A 111 -6.83 -11.90 14.95
C LYS A 111 -6.04 -11.96 16.25
N ASP A 112 -4.91 -12.65 16.26
CA ASP A 112 -4.06 -12.80 17.44
C ASP A 112 -3.33 -11.49 17.83
N PHE A 113 -3.33 -10.51 16.94
CA PHE A 113 -2.71 -9.21 17.11
C PHE A 113 -3.71 -8.07 17.29
N GLU A 114 -5.00 -8.37 17.36
CA GLU A 114 -6.03 -7.38 17.59
C GLU A 114 -6.12 -7.02 19.08
N ASN A 115 -6.11 -5.73 19.35
CA ASN A 115 -6.31 -5.22 20.70
C ASN A 115 -7.82 -5.04 21.01
N GLU A 116 -8.13 -4.45 22.19
CA GLU A 116 -9.50 -4.21 22.67
C GLU A 116 -10.34 -3.28 21.76
N TYR A 117 -9.72 -2.60 20.80
CA TYR A 117 -10.36 -1.76 19.79
C TYR A 117 -10.45 -2.42 18.42
N GLU A 118 -10.16 -3.73 18.32
CA GLU A 118 -10.00 -4.49 17.07
C GLU A 118 -8.85 -3.97 16.17
N LEU A 119 -7.96 -3.09 16.68
CA LEU A 119 -6.82 -2.56 15.95
C LEU A 119 -5.64 -3.52 16.02
N LEU A 120 -4.92 -3.66 14.90
CA LEU A 120 -3.65 -4.38 14.86
C LEU A 120 -2.60 -3.63 15.68
N GLU A 121 -2.01 -4.33 16.64
CA GLU A 121 -0.99 -3.81 17.54
C GLU A 121 0.17 -4.82 17.67
N ARG A 122 1.43 -4.34 17.60
CA ARG A 122 2.65 -5.15 17.82
C ARG A 122 2.75 -6.38 16.94
N LEU A 123 2.55 -6.20 15.64
CA LEU A 123 2.65 -7.28 14.66
C LEU A 123 4.06 -7.90 14.67
N ASP A 124 4.12 -9.20 14.43
CA ASP A 124 5.36 -9.90 14.11
C ASP A 124 5.87 -9.56 12.71
N GLY A 125 7.11 -9.97 12.41
CA GLY A 125 7.75 -9.76 11.12
C GLY A 125 8.38 -8.38 10.96
N TRP A 126 8.70 -8.02 9.72
CA TRP A 126 9.20 -6.71 9.39
C TRP A 126 8.02 -5.76 9.12
N ASN A 127 7.68 -4.95 10.13
CA ASN A 127 6.58 -4.00 10.03
C ASN A 127 6.99 -2.79 9.20
N PHE A 128 6.57 -2.77 7.93
CA PHE A 128 6.95 -1.79 6.94
C PHE A 128 5.74 -1.23 6.19
N VAL A 129 5.58 0.08 6.21
CA VAL A 129 4.58 0.80 5.43
C VAL A 129 5.20 1.41 4.18
N GLU A 130 6.31 2.16 4.35
CA GLU A 130 7.12 2.72 3.27
C GLU A 130 8.53 3.13 3.76
N TRP A 131 9.36 3.61 2.82
CA TRP A 131 10.74 4.01 3.13
C TRP A 131 10.89 5.40 3.78
N SER A 132 9.83 6.03 4.25
CA SER A 132 9.93 7.26 5.05
C SER A 132 10.38 6.95 6.47
N LYS A 133 10.93 7.96 7.17
CA LYS A 133 11.53 7.81 8.50
C LYS A 133 10.56 7.28 9.56
N LEU A 134 9.28 7.63 9.47
CA LEU A 134 8.25 7.16 10.41
C LEU A 134 7.72 5.78 10.06
N ASN A 135 7.91 5.30 8.83
CA ASN A 135 7.17 4.18 8.26
C ASN A 135 8.04 3.00 7.78
N ASP A 136 9.38 3.10 7.86
CA ASP A 136 10.29 2.02 7.47
C ASP A 136 10.37 0.90 8.52
N ARG A 137 10.04 1.22 9.76
CA ARG A 137 9.85 0.26 10.87
C ARG A 137 8.80 0.80 11.83
N VAL A 138 7.61 0.27 11.76
CA VAL A 138 6.51 0.67 12.64
C VAL A 138 6.35 -0.28 13.81
N PHE A 139 6.02 0.27 14.98
CA PHE A 139 5.80 -0.45 16.22
C PHE A 139 4.45 -0.04 16.81
N ASP A 140 3.98 -0.79 17.80
CA ASP A 140 2.70 -0.54 18.47
C ASP A 140 1.53 -0.48 17.47
N VAL A 141 0.63 0.49 17.57
CA VAL A 141 -0.47 0.71 16.63
C VAL A 141 -0.04 1.68 15.54
N SER A 142 0.06 1.21 14.31
CA SER A 142 0.24 2.04 13.11
C SER A 142 -1.11 2.34 12.48
N TRP A 143 -1.47 3.62 12.37
CA TRP A 143 -2.72 4.03 11.73
C TRP A 143 -2.75 3.70 10.24
N PRO A 144 -1.69 3.96 9.44
CA PRO A 144 -1.66 3.50 8.04
C PRO A 144 -1.87 1.99 7.89
N THR A 145 -1.23 1.16 8.74
CA THR A 145 -1.44 -0.29 8.72
C THR A 145 -2.90 -0.66 8.99
N ASN A 146 -3.54 -0.02 9.98
CA ASN A 146 -4.95 -0.27 10.31
C ASN A 146 -5.92 0.26 9.25
N MET A 147 -5.59 1.35 8.55
CA MET A 147 -6.34 1.82 7.38
C MET A 147 -6.29 0.80 6.24
N LEU A 148 -5.11 0.24 5.97
CA LEU A 148 -4.94 -0.82 4.98
C LEU A 148 -5.65 -2.12 5.39
N TYR A 149 -5.60 -2.47 6.69
CA TYR A 149 -6.32 -3.64 7.23
C TYR A 149 -7.82 -3.53 7.02
N ALA A 150 -8.42 -2.40 7.39
CA ALA A 150 -9.84 -2.14 7.16
C ALA A 150 -10.19 -2.22 5.66
N ALA A 151 -9.33 -1.67 4.79
CA ALA A 151 -9.54 -1.73 3.34
C ALA A 151 -9.41 -3.15 2.78
N ALA A 152 -8.46 -3.95 3.26
CA ALA A 152 -8.31 -5.35 2.85
C ALA A 152 -9.53 -6.19 3.25
N LEU A 153 -10.10 -5.94 4.44
CA LEU A 153 -11.36 -6.54 4.87
C LEU A 153 -12.51 -6.18 3.93
N ASP A 154 -12.64 -4.91 3.51
CA ASP A 154 -13.65 -4.52 2.52
C ASP A 154 -13.49 -5.27 1.20
N ARG A 155 -12.25 -5.38 0.70
CA ARG A 155 -11.97 -6.08 -0.57
C ARG A 155 -12.29 -7.56 -0.49
N ALA A 156 -11.95 -8.21 0.61
CA ALA A 156 -12.28 -9.62 0.83
C ALA A 156 -13.80 -9.82 1.02
N ALA A 157 -14.48 -8.92 1.73
CA ALA A 157 -15.92 -8.95 1.86
C ALA A 157 -16.63 -8.89 0.50
N GLU A 158 -16.18 -7.98 -0.38
CA GLU A 158 -16.72 -7.82 -1.73
C GLU A 158 -16.43 -9.04 -2.62
N LEU A 159 -15.20 -9.57 -2.59
CA LEU A 159 -14.81 -10.74 -3.37
C LEU A 159 -15.60 -11.98 -3.00
N PHE A 160 -15.75 -12.25 -1.71
CA PHE A 160 -16.19 -13.52 -1.21
C PHE A 160 -17.59 -13.49 -0.57
N GLY A 161 -18.24 -12.33 -0.49
CA GLY A 161 -19.56 -12.19 0.13
C GLY A 161 -19.55 -12.42 1.65
N ILE A 162 -18.47 -12.03 2.36
CA ILE A 162 -18.33 -12.22 3.81
C ILE A 162 -18.75 -10.94 4.53
N SER A 163 -20.00 -10.89 5.00
CA SER A 163 -20.58 -9.72 5.68
C SER A 163 -19.81 -9.28 6.92
N ASP A 164 -19.30 -10.22 7.71
CA ASP A 164 -18.56 -9.93 8.95
C ASP A 164 -17.30 -9.09 8.69
N TYR A 165 -16.63 -9.29 7.55
CA TYR A 165 -15.49 -8.48 7.17
C TYR A 165 -15.89 -7.03 6.85
N ALA A 166 -17.02 -6.85 6.15
CA ALA A 166 -17.53 -5.50 5.86
C ALA A 166 -17.91 -4.74 7.13
N GLU A 167 -18.60 -5.41 8.06
CA GLU A 167 -18.98 -4.82 9.33
C GLU A 167 -17.76 -4.49 10.19
N LYS A 168 -16.77 -5.36 10.24
CA LYS A 168 -15.51 -5.12 10.95
C LYS A 168 -14.75 -3.94 10.34
N SER A 169 -14.61 -3.90 9.02
CA SER A 169 -14.01 -2.75 8.34
C SER A 169 -14.66 -1.43 8.71
N LYS A 170 -15.99 -1.39 8.74
CA LYS A 170 -16.75 -0.18 9.12
C LYS A 170 -16.43 0.25 10.55
N ARG A 171 -16.40 -0.67 11.52
CA ARG A 171 -16.03 -0.36 12.91
C ARG A 171 -14.61 0.16 13.02
N LEU A 172 -13.64 -0.52 12.36
CA LEU A 172 -12.25 -0.09 12.34
C LEU A 172 -12.07 1.32 11.78
N LYS A 173 -12.71 1.63 10.65
CA LYS A 173 -12.65 2.97 10.06
C LYS A 173 -13.20 4.03 11.01
N GLN A 174 -14.28 3.74 11.72
CA GLN A 174 -14.82 4.65 12.74
C GLN A 174 -13.82 4.84 13.88
N THR A 175 -13.28 3.75 14.44
CA THR A 175 -12.27 3.80 15.50
C THR A 175 -11.04 4.61 15.09
N ILE A 176 -10.54 4.41 13.86
CA ILE A 176 -9.41 5.17 13.32
C ILE A 176 -9.75 6.66 13.23
N CYS A 177 -10.94 7.00 12.73
CA CYS A 177 -11.38 8.39 12.67
C CYS A 177 -11.45 9.05 14.04
N ASP A 178 -11.95 8.32 15.05
CA ASP A 178 -12.16 8.85 16.40
C ASP A 178 -10.82 9.01 17.16
N MET A 179 -9.83 8.15 16.90
CA MET A 179 -8.59 8.13 17.65
C MET A 179 -7.41 8.79 16.93
N ALA A 180 -7.31 8.68 15.59
CA ALA A 180 -6.16 9.14 14.83
C ALA A 180 -6.33 10.55 14.25
N TYR A 181 -7.55 11.03 14.07
CA TYR A 181 -7.81 12.34 13.46
C TYR A 181 -7.76 13.44 14.50
N ASN A 182 -6.81 14.36 14.40
CA ASN A 182 -6.60 15.45 15.37
C ASN A 182 -7.47 16.72 15.11
N GLY A 183 -8.49 16.62 14.27
CA GLY A 183 -9.33 17.75 13.85
C GLY A 183 -8.90 18.38 12.52
N VAL A 184 -7.72 18.02 12.00
CA VAL A 184 -7.15 18.56 10.75
C VAL A 184 -6.62 17.45 9.85
N ILE A 185 -5.73 16.59 10.37
CA ILE A 185 -5.02 15.52 9.67
C ILE A 185 -4.92 14.28 10.56
N PHE A 186 -4.56 13.13 9.98
CA PHE A 186 -4.37 11.88 10.71
C PHE A 186 -2.93 11.76 11.24
N ALA A 187 -2.80 11.28 12.47
CA ALA A 187 -1.51 10.86 13.03
C ALA A 187 -1.03 9.53 12.40
N ASP A 188 0.23 9.17 12.64
CA ASP A 188 0.82 7.92 12.13
C ASP A 188 0.67 6.75 13.08
N ARG A 189 0.70 6.99 14.41
CA ARG A 189 0.66 5.89 15.38
C ARG A 189 0.04 6.24 16.71
N ALA A 190 -0.23 5.19 17.50
CA ALA A 190 -0.54 5.28 18.90
C ALA A 190 0.32 4.32 19.71
N VAL A 191 0.59 4.66 20.96
CA VAL A 191 1.42 3.91 21.87
C VAL A 191 0.70 3.69 23.21
N ARG A 192 1.08 2.65 23.95
CA ARG A 192 0.58 2.43 25.30
C ARG A 192 1.31 3.33 26.30
N ASN A 193 0.55 4.12 27.05
CA ASN A 193 1.11 4.88 28.18
C ASN A 193 1.42 3.96 29.38
N LYS A 194 1.93 4.53 30.48
CA LYS A 194 2.29 3.77 31.69
C LYS A 194 1.11 3.06 32.37
N ASN A 195 -0.10 3.50 32.11
CA ASN A 195 -1.33 2.90 32.62
C ASN A 195 -1.90 1.83 31.69
N GLY A 196 -1.24 1.57 30.54
CA GLY A 196 -1.72 0.64 29.51
C GLY A 196 -2.78 1.22 28.57
N GLU A 197 -3.12 2.51 28.70
CA GLU A 197 -4.08 3.17 27.81
C GLU A 197 -3.44 3.50 26.47
N LEU A 198 -4.17 3.29 25.35
CA LEU A 198 -3.70 3.63 24.02
C LEU A 198 -3.80 5.14 23.78
N VAL A 199 -2.69 5.78 23.45
CA VAL A 199 -2.61 7.23 23.22
C VAL A 199 -2.01 7.51 21.86
N THR A 200 -2.72 8.25 21.03
CA THR A 200 -2.22 8.70 19.72
C THR A 200 -1.08 9.70 19.90
N THR A 201 -0.01 9.53 19.14
CA THR A 201 1.16 10.42 19.14
C THR A 201 0.93 11.64 18.22
N ASP A 202 1.82 12.65 18.35
CA ASP A 202 1.79 13.83 17.49
C ASP A 202 2.55 13.62 16.15
N GLU A 203 3.06 12.40 15.91
CA GLU A 203 3.80 12.07 14.68
C GLU A 203 2.84 11.97 13.51
N VAL A 204 3.18 12.64 12.42
CA VAL A 204 2.35 12.76 11.22
C VAL A 204 3.18 12.56 9.96
N SER A 205 2.68 11.78 9.01
CA SER A 205 3.25 11.67 7.67
C SER A 205 2.24 12.05 6.58
N GLN A 206 2.75 12.38 5.40
CA GLN A 206 1.95 12.51 4.19
C GLN A 206 1.29 11.18 3.82
N THR A 207 1.97 10.06 4.05
CA THR A 207 1.49 8.71 3.75
C THR A 207 0.23 8.35 4.51
N ALA A 208 0.13 8.71 5.80
CA ALA A 208 -1.10 8.50 6.56
C ALA A 208 -2.30 9.21 5.91
N GLN A 209 -2.11 10.43 5.38
CA GLN A 209 -3.18 11.18 4.71
C GLN A 209 -3.58 10.52 3.39
N TYR A 210 -2.60 10.06 2.60
CA TYR A 210 -2.87 9.37 1.34
C TYR A 210 -3.57 8.02 1.56
N TYR A 211 -3.21 7.29 2.60
CA TYR A 211 -3.88 6.05 3.01
C TYR A 211 -5.33 6.30 3.43
N ALA A 212 -5.57 7.32 4.25
CA ALA A 212 -6.93 7.68 4.68
C ALA A 212 -7.87 7.93 3.48
N LEU A 213 -7.39 8.59 2.43
CA LEU A 213 -8.14 8.87 1.21
C LEU A 213 -8.26 7.65 0.28
N LYS A 214 -7.15 6.96 0.02
CA LYS A 214 -7.10 5.78 -0.86
C LYS A 214 -8.01 4.68 -0.36
N PHE A 215 -7.94 4.39 0.93
CA PHE A 215 -8.66 3.30 1.57
C PHE A 215 -10.04 3.69 2.08
N LYS A 216 -10.46 4.94 1.81
CA LYS A 216 -11.78 5.43 2.24
C LYS A 216 -11.99 5.23 3.75
N THR A 217 -10.95 5.49 4.55
CA THR A 217 -11.07 5.56 6.01
C THR A 217 -12.11 6.60 6.38
N VAL A 218 -12.13 7.72 5.63
CA VAL A 218 -13.23 8.67 5.59
C VAL A 218 -13.94 8.56 4.23
N PRO A 219 -15.27 8.51 4.16
CA PRO A 219 -15.98 8.42 2.89
C PRO A 219 -15.86 9.71 2.07
N GLU A 220 -15.95 9.59 0.75
CA GLU A 220 -16.04 10.74 -0.16
C GLU A 220 -17.26 11.57 0.20
N GLY A 221 -17.10 12.91 0.27
CA GLY A 221 -18.13 13.84 0.71
C GLY A 221 -18.14 14.13 2.23
N ASP A 222 -17.37 13.39 3.03
CA ASP A 222 -17.10 13.76 4.43
C ASP A 222 -16.21 15.01 4.47
N GLU A 223 -16.45 15.90 5.43
CA GLU A 223 -15.67 17.14 5.56
C GLU A 223 -14.15 16.89 5.70
N ARG A 224 -13.79 15.83 6.41
CA ARG A 224 -12.38 15.41 6.57
C ARG A 224 -11.76 14.97 5.25
N PHE A 225 -12.53 14.23 4.42
CA PHE A 225 -12.09 13.83 3.08
C PHE A 225 -11.86 15.05 2.20
N GLU A 226 -12.82 15.95 2.12
CA GLU A 226 -12.72 17.13 1.26
C GLU A 226 -11.59 18.07 1.72
N ARG A 227 -11.36 18.19 3.04
CA ARG A 227 -10.24 18.94 3.59
C ARG A 227 -8.89 18.34 3.16
N LEU A 228 -8.67 17.04 3.33
CA LEU A 228 -7.42 16.38 2.91
C LEU A 228 -7.21 16.47 1.41
N LYS A 229 -8.27 16.27 0.63
CA LYS A 229 -8.25 16.44 -0.83
C LYS A 229 -7.85 17.86 -1.23
N ASP A 230 -8.42 18.87 -0.59
CA ASP A 230 -8.10 20.29 -0.83
C ASP A 230 -6.63 20.61 -0.51
N ILE A 231 -6.09 20.08 0.59
CA ILE A 231 -4.67 20.18 0.94
C ILE A 231 -3.82 19.59 -0.19
N ILE A 232 -4.10 18.38 -0.66
CA ILE A 232 -3.32 17.68 -1.69
C ILE A 232 -3.43 18.39 -3.04
N LEU A 233 -4.59 18.91 -3.40
CA LEU A 233 -4.81 19.63 -4.66
C LEU A 233 -4.11 20.98 -4.69
N LYS A 234 -4.11 21.69 -3.59
CA LYS A 234 -3.43 23.00 -3.45
C LYS A 234 -1.93 22.85 -3.24
N ASP A 235 -1.48 21.64 -2.97
CA ASP A 235 -0.18 21.32 -2.45
C ASP A 235 0.93 22.03 -3.18
N ARG A 236 1.50 22.84 -2.37
CA ARG A 236 2.93 23.07 -2.30
C ARG A 236 3.39 22.30 -1.07
N GLU A 237 4.60 21.81 -1.00
CA GLU A 237 5.16 21.16 0.20
C GLU A 237 4.82 21.91 1.49
N SER A 238 4.70 23.22 1.41
CA SER A 238 4.33 24.13 2.49
C SER A 238 2.91 23.98 3.06
N GLU A 239 1.98 23.32 2.39
CA GLU A 239 0.62 23.19 2.91
C GLU A 239 0.53 22.23 4.09
N PHE A 240 1.35 21.18 4.10
CA PHE A 240 1.46 20.30 5.25
C PHE A 240 2.32 20.92 6.37
N GLU A 241 3.34 21.72 6.05
CA GLU A 241 4.22 22.38 7.03
C GLU A 241 3.46 23.27 8.04
N ARG A 242 2.33 23.84 7.66
CA ARG A 242 1.49 24.63 8.59
C ARG A 242 0.84 23.78 9.70
N PHE A 243 0.88 22.46 9.60
CA PHE A 243 0.35 21.55 10.61
C PHE A 243 1.44 20.95 11.52
N GLY A 244 2.65 21.49 11.45
CA GLY A 244 3.81 21.04 12.17
C GLY A 244 4.82 20.30 11.30
N GLU A 245 5.68 19.50 11.91
CA GLU A 245 6.62 18.64 11.18
C GLU A 245 5.86 17.43 10.62
N VAL A 246 5.65 17.42 9.31
CA VAL A 246 5.00 16.31 8.60
C VAL A 246 6.03 15.56 7.78
N GLU A 247 6.23 14.28 8.09
CA GLU A 247 7.18 13.42 7.37
C GLU A 247 6.76 13.26 5.90
N PRO A 248 7.64 13.58 4.93
CA PRO A 248 7.32 13.42 3.53
C PRO A 248 7.22 11.94 3.12
N ALA A 249 6.30 11.65 2.21
CA ALA A 249 6.18 10.34 1.60
C ALA A 249 7.38 10.01 0.69
N ASP A 250 7.75 8.73 0.64
CA ASP A 250 8.68 8.19 -0.36
C ASP A 250 7.93 7.60 -1.57
N VAL A 251 8.65 7.04 -2.52
CA VAL A 251 8.12 6.63 -3.83
C VAL A 251 7.06 5.54 -3.68
N LEU A 252 7.38 4.44 -2.98
CA LEU A 252 6.49 3.30 -2.80
C LEU A 252 6.05 3.16 -1.33
N PRO A 253 4.75 3.23 -1.02
CA PRO A 253 3.63 3.50 -1.93
C PRO A 253 3.15 4.96 -1.95
N GLY A 254 3.62 5.81 -1.02
CA GLY A 254 3.00 7.10 -0.75
C GLY A 254 2.84 7.98 -1.99
N MET A 255 3.92 8.15 -2.78
CA MET A 255 3.85 8.98 -3.98
C MET A 255 2.96 8.40 -5.07
N TYR A 256 2.93 7.06 -5.25
CA TYR A 256 2.03 6.45 -6.23
C TYR A 256 0.57 6.61 -5.83
N ILE A 257 0.25 6.45 -4.55
CA ILE A 257 -1.11 6.70 -4.06
C ILE A 257 -1.51 8.17 -4.30
N LYS A 258 -0.64 9.12 -3.98
CA LYS A 258 -0.87 10.54 -4.29
C LYS A 258 -1.17 10.75 -5.77
N MET A 259 -0.36 10.17 -6.64
CA MET A 259 -0.54 10.32 -8.10
C MET A 259 -1.83 9.67 -8.60
N GLU A 260 -2.22 8.51 -8.07
CA GLU A 260 -3.51 7.88 -8.37
C GLU A 260 -4.69 8.74 -7.92
N LEU A 261 -4.61 9.36 -6.74
CA LEU A 261 -5.62 10.31 -6.25
C LEU A 261 -5.73 11.53 -7.16
N LEU A 262 -4.59 12.13 -7.55
CA LEU A 262 -4.57 13.26 -8.49
C LEU A 262 -5.17 12.90 -9.85
N LEU A 263 -4.85 11.70 -10.38
CA LEU A 263 -5.43 11.20 -11.61
C LEU A 263 -6.95 11.03 -11.48
N LYS A 264 -7.41 10.40 -10.40
CA LYS A 264 -8.84 10.18 -10.10
C LYS A 264 -9.62 11.50 -10.02
N TRP A 265 -9.02 12.54 -9.49
CA TRP A 265 -9.65 13.86 -9.36
C TRP A 265 -9.50 14.75 -10.60
N GLY A 266 -8.91 14.26 -11.68
CA GLY A 266 -8.66 15.04 -12.91
C GLY A 266 -7.63 16.15 -12.74
N ALA A 267 -6.83 16.13 -11.70
CA ALA A 267 -5.80 17.16 -11.41
C ALA A 267 -4.52 16.91 -12.24
N TYR A 268 -4.67 16.83 -13.57
CA TYR A 268 -3.60 16.40 -14.49
C TYR A 268 -2.37 17.31 -14.47
N ASP A 269 -2.53 18.62 -14.34
CA ASP A 269 -1.38 19.53 -14.31
C ASP A 269 -0.57 19.33 -13.03
N ARG A 270 -1.24 19.10 -11.92
CA ARG A 270 -0.60 18.77 -10.66
C ARG A 270 0.12 17.42 -10.74
N LEU A 271 -0.51 16.41 -11.31
CA LEU A 271 0.09 15.10 -11.56
C LEU A 271 1.34 15.20 -12.44
N LYS A 272 1.31 15.99 -13.53
CA LYS A 272 2.49 16.26 -14.38
C LYS A 272 3.64 16.91 -13.60
N GLN A 273 3.34 17.81 -12.67
CA GLN A 273 4.35 18.45 -11.82
C GLN A 273 5.01 17.42 -10.89
N GLU A 274 4.22 16.54 -10.25
CA GLU A 274 4.76 15.48 -9.39
C GLU A 274 5.65 14.50 -10.17
N ILE A 275 5.21 14.05 -11.34
CA ILE A 275 5.99 13.19 -12.23
C ILE A 275 7.34 13.84 -12.58
N LYS A 276 7.33 15.10 -12.99
CA LYS A 276 8.57 15.84 -13.32
C LYS A 276 9.49 15.96 -12.11
N ARG A 277 8.92 16.27 -10.95
CA ARG A 277 9.67 16.48 -9.72
C ARG A 277 10.39 15.25 -9.22
N TYR A 278 9.74 14.07 -9.29
CA TYR A 278 10.28 12.85 -8.73
C TYR A 278 11.03 12.01 -9.76
N PHE A 279 10.49 11.82 -10.95
CA PHE A 279 10.98 10.81 -11.89
C PHE A 279 11.87 11.38 -13.01
N LEU A 280 11.71 12.65 -13.37
CA LEU A 280 12.50 13.23 -14.46
C LEU A 280 14.00 13.30 -14.12
N CYS A 281 14.34 13.53 -12.85
CA CYS A 281 15.74 13.53 -12.43
C CYS A 281 16.36 12.12 -12.51
N MET A 282 15.61 11.07 -12.16
CA MET A 282 16.04 9.67 -12.27
C MET A 282 16.30 9.33 -13.74
N ALA A 283 15.32 9.56 -14.60
CA ALA A 283 15.44 9.30 -16.04
C ALA A 283 16.61 10.04 -16.70
N ARG A 284 16.90 11.28 -16.29
CA ARG A 284 18.02 12.05 -16.81
C ARG A 284 19.39 11.58 -16.33
N GLN A 285 19.47 11.00 -15.13
CA GLN A 285 20.74 10.55 -14.55
C GLN A 285 21.12 9.15 -15.02
N THR A 286 20.18 8.22 -15.07
CA THR A 286 20.44 6.80 -15.32
C THR A 286 19.68 6.21 -16.50
N SER A 287 18.75 6.95 -17.11
CA SER A 287 17.78 6.44 -18.10
C SER A 287 16.86 5.33 -17.56
N THR A 288 16.80 5.19 -16.25
CA THR A 288 15.98 4.22 -15.51
C THR A 288 15.20 4.91 -14.40
N LEU A 289 14.33 4.19 -13.70
CA LEU A 289 13.56 4.68 -12.56
C LEU A 289 13.93 3.89 -11.30
N TRP A 290 14.02 4.60 -10.18
CA TRP A 290 14.64 4.11 -8.96
C TRP A 290 13.61 3.64 -7.93
N GLU A 291 14.07 2.79 -7.03
CA GLU A 291 13.32 2.34 -5.85
C GLU A 291 13.01 3.48 -4.88
N ARG A 292 13.99 4.38 -4.66
CA ARG A 292 13.89 5.52 -3.75
C ARG A 292 14.37 6.82 -4.38
N LYS A 293 13.80 7.92 -3.95
CA LYS A 293 14.17 9.27 -4.41
C LYS A 293 15.65 9.62 -4.20
N ASN A 294 16.27 9.10 -3.16
CA ASN A 294 17.64 9.44 -2.78
C ASN A 294 18.73 8.69 -3.56
N GLY A 295 18.37 7.74 -4.41
CA GLY A 295 19.30 6.94 -5.22
C GLY A 295 20.22 5.98 -4.43
N LYS A 296 19.96 5.73 -3.15
CA LYS A 296 20.78 4.87 -2.29
C LYS A 296 20.35 3.39 -2.32
N CYS A 297 19.73 2.95 -3.39
CA CYS A 297 19.14 1.62 -3.53
C CYS A 297 19.15 1.21 -5.00
N SER A 298 18.27 0.32 -5.44
CA SER A 298 18.18 -0.04 -6.85
C SER A 298 17.86 1.16 -7.73
N LEU A 299 18.67 1.38 -8.76
CA LEU A 299 18.49 2.44 -9.76
C LEU A 299 17.67 1.97 -10.98
N ASP A 300 17.19 0.73 -10.96
CA ASP A 300 16.28 0.17 -11.97
C ASP A 300 15.30 -0.78 -11.27
N HIS A 301 14.09 -0.30 -10.99
CA HIS A 301 13.13 -1.02 -10.17
C HIS A 301 11.82 -1.26 -10.90
N GLY A 302 11.31 -2.50 -10.83
CA GLY A 302 10.16 -2.97 -11.63
C GLY A 302 8.89 -2.15 -11.45
N PHE A 303 8.48 -1.89 -10.21
CA PHE A 303 7.27 -1.13 -9.91
C PHE A 303 7.31 0.30 -10.46
N ALA A 304 8.52 0.86 -10.64
CA ALA A 304 8.67 2.24 -11.09
C ALA A 304 8.15 2.44 -12.53
N SER A 305 8.02 1.36 -13.31
CA SER A 305 7.40 1.39 -14.65
C SER A 305 5.93 1.83 -14.64
N TYR A 306 5.23 1.77 -13.51
CA TYR A 306 3.84 2.24 -13.40
C TYR A 306 3.67 3.72 -13.75
N ILE A 307 4.72 4.54 -13.61
CA ILE A 307 4.67 5.94 -14.04
C ILE A 307 4.35 6.10 -15.53
N CYS A 308 4.75 5.13 -16.36
CA CYS A 308 4.44 5.15 -17.80
C CYS A 308 2.93 5.04 -18.06
N VAL A 309 2.21 4.27 -17.25
CA VAL A 309 0.74 4.16 -17.31
C VAL A 309 0.09 5.48 -16.93
N LEU A 310 0.60 6.15 -15.89
CA LEU A 310 0.07 7.46 -15.48
C LEU A 310 0.29 8.50 -16.58
N ILE A 311 1.46 8.50 -17.24
CA ILE A 311 1.74 9.40 -18.36
C ILE A 311 0.80 9.10 -19.55
N LYS A 312 0.62 7.83 -19.92
CA LYS A 312 -0.29 7.39 -20.98
C LYS A 312 -1.71 7.93 -20.72
N ARG A 313 -2.24 7.74 -19.51
CA ARG A 313 -3.57 8.22 -19.12
C ARG A 313 -3.71 9.76 -19.14
N ILE A 314 -2.66 10.51 -18.80
CA ILE A 314 -2.67 11.98 -18.89
C ILE A 314 -2.68 12.44 -20.35
N CYS A 315 -2.03 11.69 -21.26
CA CYS A 315 -1.97 12.03 -22.68
C CYS A 315 -3.23 11.62 -23.46
N GLY A 316 -4.16 10.88 -22.84
CA GLY A 316 -5.40 10.43 -23.47
C GLY A 316 -5.22 9.21 -24.39
N GLU A 317 -4.17 8.42 -24.14
CA GLU A 317 -3.85 7.19 -24.86
C GLU A 317 -4.25 5.94 -24.06
#